data_fd6fb00fbccd6e82763bbbc9a22e7aba
#
_entry.id   fd6fb00fbccd6e82763bbbc9a22e7aba
#
_cell.length_a   1.000
_cell.length_b   1.000
_cell.length_c   1.000
_cell.angle_alpha   90.00
_cell.angle_beta   90.00
_cell.angle_gamma   90.00
#
_symmetry.space_group_name_H-M   'P 1'
#
loop_
_entity.id
_entity.type
_entity.pdbx_description
1 polymer ?
#
loop_
_entity_poly.entity_id
_entity_poly.type
_entity_poly.pdbx_seq_one_letter_code
_entity_poly.pdbx_strand_id
1 'polypeptide(L)'
;MKTYYMFGDSLMRGVMPDEAWNYHSSDAIGFEAMQAQYNMKFLNFAMPTFTSERVKMWLTQVISSHPVPDVAFLECGGNDCDYDWKSICEGKCDYEHRHRVDPQDFKKNYEDMIHLLQEKGAAATSEIATPIAIEMYLSHLLESGISREVMSEYVNSVQQMQDEYAEYGDIMRAVSKENGCEILSLRESFLALDDMKAYYSKDGMHPNEAGYALIRGDFEKYFASAAGII
;
A
#
# COMPACT_ATOMS: atom_id res chain seq x y z
N MET A 1 16.46 -19.12 10.89
CA MET A 1 15.97 -18.49 9.64
C MET A 1 14.73 -17.70 10.03
N LYS A 2 14.75 -16.37 9.86
CA LYS A 2 13.57 -15.51 10.17
C LYS A 2 12.47 -15.73 9.14
N THR A 3 11.23 -15.66 9.61
CA THR A 3 10.03 -15.75 8.76
C THR A 3 9.35 -14.40 8.72
N TYR A 4 9.11 -13.91 7.50
CA TYR A 4 8.45 -12.64 7.22
C TYR A 4 7.13 -12.88 6.50
N TYR A 5 6.07 -12.21 6.93
CA TYR A 5 4.78 -12.16 6.23
C TYR A 5 4.54 -10.76 5.70
N MET A 6 3.98 -10.68 4.50
CA MET A 6 3.53 -9.43 3.90
C MET A 6 2.01 -9.42 3.86
N PHE A 7 1.40 -8.42 4.46
CA PHE A 7 -0.01 -8.10 4.33
C PHE A 7 -0.15 -6.73 3.68
N GLY A 8 -0.92 -6.65 2.63
CA GLY A 8 -1.07 -5.41 1.87
C GLY A 8 -2.00 -5.59 0.68
N ASP A 9 -1.90 -4.68 -0.25
CA ASP A 9 -2.77 -4.65 -1.42
C ASP A 9 -2.05 -4.98 -2.75
N SER A 10 -2.49 -4.36 -3.84
CA SER A 10 -1.93 -4.58 -5.18
C SER A 10 -0.48 -4.14 -5.32
N LEU A 11 -0.04 -3.13 -4.57
CA LEU A 11 1.33 -2.65 -4.58
C LEU A 11 2.29 -3.77 -4.15
N MET A 12 2.02 -4.41 -3.01
CA MET A 12 2.84 -5.50 -2.51
C MET A 12 2.64 -6.81 -3.27
N ARG A 13 1.57 -6.92 -4.04
CA ARG A 13 1.33 -8.05 -4.94
C ARG A 13 2.08 -7.93 -6.27
N GLY A 14 2.74 -6.81 -6.54
CA GLY A 14 3.46 -6.57 -7.78
C GLY A 14 2.52 -6.44 -8.99
N VAL A 15 1.39 -5.75 -8.79
CA VAL A 15 0.38 -5.57 -9.85
C VAL A 15 0.82 -4.50 -10.85
N MET A 16 0.72 -4.83 -12.14
CA MET A 16 0.91 -3.88 -13.24
C MET A 16 -0.15 -4.12 -14.32
N PRO A 17 -0.69 -3.05 -14.96
CA PRO A 17 -1.51 -3.18 -16.16
C PRO A 17 -0.63 -3.43 -17.38
N ASP A 18 -1.09 -4.29 -18.31
CA ASP A 18 -0.52 -4.41 -19.65
C ASP A 18 -1.09 -3.32 -20.60
N GLU A 19 -0.67 -3.33 -21.85
CA GLU A 19 -1.14 -2.38 -22.87
C GLU A 19 -2.66 -2.47 -23.11
N ALA A 20 -3.26 -3.64 -22.89
CA ALA A 20 -4.69 -3.90 -23.06
C ALA A 20 -5.51 -3.66 -21.77
N TRP A 21 -4.90 -3.08 -20.73
CA TRP A 21 -5.54 -2.83 -19.42
C TRP A 21 -5.87 -4.10 -18.64
N ASN A 22 -5.21 -5.23 -18.92
CA ASN A 22 -5.29 -6.37 -17.99
C ASN A 22 -4.27 -6.21 -16.88
N TYR A 23 -4.71 -6.40 -15.64
CA TYR A 23 -3.85 -6.32 -14.48
C TYR A 23 -3.26 -7.69 -14.14
N HIS A 24 -1.94 -7.75 -14.01
CA HIS A 24 -1.20 -8.97 -13.72
C HIS A 24 -0.41 -8.80 -12.43
N SER A 25 -0.44 -9.85 -11.60
CA SER A 25 0.42 -9.93 -10.41
C SER A 25 1.71 -10.67 -10.74
N SER A 26 2.83 -10.22 -10.18
CA SER A 26 4.15 -10.85 -10.37
C SER A 26 5.03 -10.65 -9.13
N ASP A 27 6.18 -11.34 -9.06
CA ASP A 27 7.22 -11.03 -8.07
C ASP A 27 8.10 -9.85 -8.53
N ALA A 28 7.47 -8.74 -8.93
CA ALA A 28 8.17 -7.55 -9.44
C ALA A 28 9.13 -6.94 -8.41
N ILE A 29 8.83 -7.08 -7.12
CA ILE A 29 9.71 -6.64 -6.01
C ILE A 29 10.91 -7.58 -5.86
N GLY A 30 10.78 -8.86 -6.22
CA GLY A 30 11.88 -9.84 -6.16
C GLY A 30 12.04 -10.52 -4.80
N PHE A 31 10.97 -10.73 -4.08
CA PHE A 31 11.00 -11.39 -2.77
C PHE A 31 11.56 -12.82 -2.85
N GLU A 32 11.34 -13.54 -3.96
CA GLU A 32 11.90 -14.89 -4.15
C GLU A 32 13.44 -14.86 -4.15
N ALA A 33 14.06 -13.90 -4.84
CA ALA A 33 15.50 -13.73 -4.86
C ALA A 33 16.05 -13.32 -3.48
N MET A 34 15.36 -12.39 -2.80
CA MET A 34 15.75 -11.94 -1.45
C MET A 34 15.71 -13.06 -0.42
N GLN A 35 14.78 -14.02 -0.51
CA GLN A 35 14.74 -15.19 0.38
C GLN A 35 16.07 -15.97 0.36
N ALA A 36 16.61 -16.23 -0.82
CA ALA A 36 17.88 -16.93 -0.97
C ALA A 36 19.06 -16.05 -0.50
N GLN A 37 19.06 -14.78 -0.86
CA GLN A 37 20.15 -13.85 -0.54
C GLN A 37 20.30 -13.61 0.96
N TYR A 38 19.18 -13.43 1.69
CA TYR A 38 19.20 -13.08 3.13
C TYR A 38 18.89 -14.28 4.05
N ASN A 39 18.83 -15.51 3.52
CA ASN A 39 18.52 -16.72 4.27
C ASN A 39 17.28 -16.57 5.15
N MET A 40 16.18 -16.14 4.54
CA MET A 40 14.90 -15.91 5.20
C MET A 40 13.76 -16.67 4.52
N LYS A 41 12.65 -16.83 5.22
CA LYS A 41 11.37 -17.27 4.64
C LYS A 41 10.45 -16.07 4.50
N PHE A 42 9.91 -15.85 3.32
CA PHE A 42 8.98 -14.76 3.03
C PHE A 42 7.69 -15.31 2.43
N LEU A 43 6.56 -14.97 3.03
CA LEU A 43 5.24 -15.33 2.52
C LEU A 43 4.44 -14.06 2.23
N ASN A 44 4.05 -13.90 0.97
CA ASN A 44 3.28 -12.75 0.53
C ASN A 44 1.77 -13.08 0.53
N PHE A 45 1.05 -12.50 1.47
CA PHE A 45 -0.40 -12.58 1.64
C PHE A 45 -1.12 -11.32 1.15
N ALA A 46 -0.44 -10.39 0.47
CA ALA A 46 -1.05 -9.21 -0.10
C ALA A 46 -2.11 -9.59 -1.15
N MET A 47 -3.20 -8.83 -1.18
CA MET A 47 -4.34 -9.09 -2.05
C MET A 47 -4.78 -7.80 -2.76
N PRO A 48 -4.85 -7.78 -4.09
CA PRO A 48 -5.28 -6.60 -4.83
C PRO A 48 -6.63 -6.07 -4.34
N THR A 49 -6.78 -4.76 -4.37
CA THR A 49 -8.01 -4.02 -3.99
C THR A 49 -8.41 -4.09 -2.51
N PHE A 50 -7.57 -4.67 -1.63
CA PHE A 50 -7.89 -4.72 -0.22
C PHE A 50 -7.74 -3.33 0.41
N THR A 51 -8.76 -2.95 1.19
CA THR A 51 -8.71 -1.86 2.17
C THR A 51 -8.18 -2.39 3.50
N SER A 52 -7.85 -1.49 4.42
CA SER A 52 -7.39 -1.85 5.78
C SER A 52 -8.33 -2.82 6.49
N GLU A 53 -9.65 -2.65 6.34
CA GLU A 53 -10.64 -3.57 6.88
C GLU A 53 -10.46 -5.00 6.35
N ARG A 54 -10.27 -5.14 5.03
CA ARG A 54 -10.07 -6.43 4.39
C ARG A 54 -8.70 -7.04 4.72
N VAL A 55 -7.65 -6.20 4.79
CA VAL A 55 -6.32 -6.63 5.24
C VAL A 55 -6.41 -7.16 6.67
N LYS A 56 -7.10 -6.46 7.58
CA LYS A 56 -7.32 -6.90 8.97
C LYS A 56 -8.03 -8.23 9.07
N MET A 57 -9.12 -8.41 8.32
CA MET A 57 -9.86 -9.68 8.28
C MET A 57 -8.97 -10.83 7.79
N TRP A 58 -8.23 -10.59 6.70
CA TRP A 58 -7.35 -11.59 6.11
C TRP A 58 -6.15 -11.93 7.00
N LEU A 59 -5.51 -10.92 7.61
CA LEU A 59 -4.46 -11.10 8.60
C LEU A 59 -4.94 -11.97 9.76
N THR A 60 -6.12 -11.68 10.31
CA THR A 60 -6.72 -12.48 11.40
C THR A 60 -6.88 -13.94 11.02
N GLN A 61 -7.34 -14.22 9.80
CA GLN A 61 -7.49 -15.58 9.28
C GLN A 61 -6.14 -16.27 9.09
N VAL A 62 -5.16 -15.59 8.49
CA VAL A 62 -3.82 -16.14 8.23
C VAL A 62 -3.10 -16.45 9.54
N ILE A 63 -3.08 -15.53 10.50
CA ILE A 63 -2.42 -15.73 11.80
C ILE A 63 -3.09 -16.83 12.62
N SER A 64 -4.38 -17.10 12.40
CA SER A 64 -5.09 -18.20 13.05
C SER A 64 -4.83 -19.57 12.41
N SER A 65 -4.38 -19.62 11.16
CA SER A 65 -4.25 -20.84 10.35
C SER A 65 -2.80 -21.19 9.96
N HIS A 66 -1.87 -20.26 10.15
CA HIS A 66 -0.45 -20.42 9.83
C HIS A 66 0.42 -20.20 11.06
N PRO A 67 1.66 -20.69 11.08
CA PRO A 67 2.64 -20.33 12.11
C PRO A 67 2.79 -18.80 12.21
N VAL A 68 2.96 -18.30 13.42
CA VAL A 68 3.21 -16.88 13.65
C VAL A 68 4.56 -16.48 13.04
N PRO A 69 4.66 -15.43 12.23
CA PRO A 69 5.93 -14.96 11.69
C PRO A 69 6.78 -14.28 12.76
N ASP A 70 8.09 -14.16 12.52
CA ASP A 70 8.94 -13.30 13.35
C ASP A 70 8.62 -11.82 13.12
N VAL A 71 8.31 -11.45 11.87
CA VAL A 71 7.97 -10.08 11.46
C VAL A 71 6.82 -10.12 10.45
N ALA A 72 5.85 -9.23 10.61
CA ALA A 72 4.82 -8.97 9.61
C ALA A 72 4.92 -7.54 9.08
N PHE A 73 5.03 -7.39 7.77
CA PHE A 73 4.88 -6.12 7.09
C PHE A 73 3.40 -5.82 6.90
N LEU A 74 3.02 -4.57 7.20
CA LEU A 74 1.67 -4.05 7.01
C LEU A 74 1.70 -2.89 6.04
N GLU A 75 1.13 -3.07 4.86
CA GLU A 75 0.94 -2.06 3.84
C GLU A 75 -0.57 -1.93 3.55
N CYS A 76 -1.11 -0.73 3.60
CA CYS A 76 -2.47 -0.38 3.21
C CYS A 76 -2.63 1.14 3.21
N GLY A 77 -3.81 1.61 2.88
CA GLY A 77 -4.14 3.04 2.86
C GLY A 77 -4.40 3.56 1.45
N GLY A 78 -3.75 2.99 0.43
CA GLY A 78 -3.96 3.38 -0.96
C GLY A 78 -5.40 3.18 -1.42
N ASN A 79 -5.95 2.01 -1.16
CA ASN A 79 -7.35 1.73 -1.45
C ASN A 79 -8.32 2.38 -0.46
N ASP A 80 -7.88 2.66 0.75
CA ASP A 80 -8.71 3.29 1.79
C ASP A 80 -8.98 4.75 1.47
N CYS A 81 -7.93 5.50 1.10
CA CYS A 81 -8.03 6.91 0.76
C CYS A 81 -8.62 7.17 -0.64
N ASP A 82 -8.65 6.14 -1.51
CA ASP A 82 -9.32 6.29 -2.80
C ASP A 82 -10.80 6.60 -2.61
N TYR A 83 -11.35 7.38 -3.54
CA TYR A 83 -12.77 7.71 -3.48
C TYR A 83 -13.62 6.51 -3.93
N ASP A 84 -14.76 6.33 -3.31
CA ASP A 84 -15.76 5.34 -3.79
C ASP A 84 -16.49 5.89 -5.03
N TRP A 85 -15.75 5.99 -6.13
CA TRP A 85 -16.25 6.50 -7.40
C TRP A 85 -17.54 5.82 -7.85
N LYS A 86 -17.73 4.55 -7.53
CA LYS A 86 -18.95 3.84 -7.85
C LYS A 86 -20.13 4.43 -7.09
N SER A 87 -20.04 4.55 -5.77
CA SER A 87 -21.09 5.12 -4.93
C SER A 87 -21.33 6.60 -5.25
N ILE A 88 -20.27 7.34 -5.56
CA ILE A 88 -20.34 8.74 -6.03
C ILE A 88 -21.16 8.83 -7.32
N CYS A 89 -20.85 8.06 -8.35
CA CYS A 89 -21.58 8.06 -9.62
C CYS A 89 -23.03 7.60 -9.49
N GLU A 90 -23.32 6.76 -8.50
CA GLU A 90 -24.67 6.30 -8.19
C GLU A 90 -25.46 7.28 -7.30
N GLY A 91 -24.84 8.39 -6.88
CA GLY A 91 -25.46 9.39 -5.98
C GLY A 91 -25.70 8.87 -4.56
N LYS A 92 -24.93 7.88 -4.12
CA LYS A 92 -25.04 7.23 -2.81
C LYS A 92 -24.01 7.71 -1.80
N CYS A 93 -23.09 8.58 -2.20
CA CYS A 93 -21.99 9.07 -1.40
C CYS A 93 -21.97 10.60 -1.50
N ASP A 94 -21.82 11.28 -0.38
CA ASP A 94 -21.58 12.72 -0.31
C ASP A 94 -20.08 13.05 -0.23
N TYR A 95 -19.76 14.34 -0.22
CA TYR A 95 -18.37 14.78 -0.19
C TYR A 95 -17.64 14.39 1.09
N GLU A 96 -18.33 14.34 2.23
CA GLU A 96 -17.72 14.03 3.53
C GLU A 96 -17.33 12.54 3.63
N HIS A 97 -18.12 11.66 2.99
CA HIS A 97 -17.91 10.20 3.02
C HIS A 97 -17.35 9.65 1.69
N ARG A 98 -16.57 10.46 0.96
CA ARG A 98 -16.06 10.08 -0.37
C ARG A 98 -15.02 8.98 -0.38
N HIS A 99 -14.27 8.81 0.72
CA HIS A 99 -13.25 7.76 0.85
C HIS A 99 -13.89 6.39 1.04
N ARG A 100 -13.22 5.34 0.59
CA ARG A 100 -13.68 3.96 0.80
C ARG A 100 -13.65 3.55 2.26
N VAL A 101 -12.69 4.09 3.01
CA VAL A 101 -12.57 3.93 4.47
C VAL A 101 -12.16 5.27 5.05
N ASP A 102 -12.95 5.81 5.95
CA ASP A 102 -12.65 7.08 6.59
C ASP A 102 -11.35 7.02 7.42
N PRO A 103 -10.61 8.14 7.56
CA PRO A 103 -9.33 8.17 8.29
C PRO A 103 -9.41 7.62 9.71
N GLN A 104 -10.54 7.82 10.42
CA GLN A 104 -10.72 7.32 11.78
C GLN A 104 -10.87 5.80 11.81
N ASP A 105 -11.66 5.23 10.90
CA ASP A 105 -11.82 3.79 10.77
C ASP A 105 -10.54 3.13 10.27
N PHE A 106 -9.83 3.78 9.35
CA PHE A 106 -8.51 3.36 8.91
C PHE A 106 -7.53 3.27 10.09
N LYS A 107 -7.43 4.35 10.89
CA LYS A 107 -6.58 4.37 12.08
C LYS A 107 -6.88 3.18 13.00
N LYS A 108 -8.17 2.99 13.31
CA LYS A 108 -8.60 1.88 14.17
C LYS A 108 -8.25 0.51 13.59
N ASN A 109 -8.49 0.29 12.30
CA ASN A 109 -8.14 -0.97 11.65
C ASN A 109 -6.65 -1.24 11.71
N TYR A 110 -5.83 -0.20 11.52
CA TYR A 110 -4.38 -0.30 11.55
C TYR A 110 -3.84 -0.61 12.95
N GLU A 111 -4.37 0.05 13.98
CA GLU A 111 -4.07 -0.25 15.40
C GLU A 111 -4.44 -1.69 15.76
N ASP A 112 -5.65 -2.13 15.38
CA ASP A 112 -6.13 -3.49 15.64
C ASP A 112 -5.19 -4.56 15.03
N MET A 113 -4.65 -4.32 13.83
CA MET A 113 -3.69 -5.24 13.18
C MET A 113 -2.37 -5.32 13.93
N ILE A 114 -1.81 -4.19 14.34
CA ILE A 114 -0.55 -4.15 15.11
C ILE A 114 -0.74 -4.86 16.44
N HIS A 115 -1.81 -4.56 17.17
CA HIS A 115 -2.09 -5.17 18.47
C HIS A 115 -2.24 -6.70 18.34
N LEU A 116 -2.97 -7.17 17.32
CA LEU A 116 -3.13 -8.61 17.07
C LEU A 116 -1.78 -9.29 16.84
N LEU A 117 -0.90 -8.70 16.03
CA LEU A 117 0.43 -9.23 15.78
C LEU A 117 1.28 -9.30 17.06
N GLN A 118 1.30 -8.21 17.82
CA GLN A 118 2.04 -8.13 19.10
C GLN A 118 1.51 -9.14 20.13
N GLU A 119 0.19 -9.30 20.26
CA GLU A 119 -0.42 -10.32 21.12
C GLU A 119 -0.02 -11.74 20.74
N LYS A 120 0.21 -11.98 19.45
CA LYS A 120 0.70 -13.28 18.96
C LYS A 120 2.22 -13.43 19.04
N GLY A 121 2.94 -12.39 19.43
CA GLY A 121 4.40 -12.41 19.54
C GLY A 121 5.15 -12.11 18.23
N ALA A 122 4.47 -11.61 17.20
CA ALA A 122 5.10 -11.14 15.98
C ALA A 122 5.47 -9.65 16.10
N ALA A 123 6.62 -9.25 15.56
CA ALA A 123 6.91 -7.85 15.34
C ALA A 123 6.12 -7.34 14.13
N ALA A 124 5.61 -6.09 14.20
CA ALA A 124 5.02 -5.42 13.06
C ALA A 124 6.01 -4.39 12.49
N THR A 125 6.15 -4.38 11.17
CA THR A 125 6.84 -3.32 10.42
C THR A 125 5.81 -2.64 9.53
N SER A 126 5.63 -1.35 9.73
CA SER A 126 4.72 -0.53 8.92
C SER A 126 5.41 -0.13 7.63
N GLU A 127 4.77 -0.39 6.53
CA GLU A 127 5.24 -0.01 5.21
C GLU A 127 4.42 1.16 4.68
N ILE A 128 5.04 2.34 4.60
CA ILE A 128 4.37 3.52 4.06
C ILE A 128 4.42 3.44 2.54
N ALA A 129 3.25 3.25 1.93
CA ALA A 129 3.08 3.10 0.49
C ALA A 129 3.66 4.26 -0.33
N THR A 130 3.98 3.98 -1.59
CA THR A 130 4.41 5.00 -2.56
C THR A 130 3.33 6.07 -2.71
N PRO A 131 3.68 7.32 -3.02
CA PRO A 131 2.68 8.28 -3.48
C PRO A 131 2.04 7.77 -4.79
N ILE A 132 0.95 8.36 -5.24
CA ILE A 132 0.40 8.07 -6.57
C ILE A 132 0.62 9.26 -7.51
N ALA A 133 0.69 9.00 -8.80
CA ALA A 133 0.80 10.03 -9.83
C ALA A 133 -0.62 10.58 -10.14
N ILE A 134 -1.13 11.46 -9.27
CA ILE A 134 -2.54 11.92 -9.24
C ILE A 134 -3.04 12.36 -10.62
N GLU A 135 -2.25 13.11 -11.39
CA GLU A 135 -2.69 13.59 -12.70
C GLU A 135 -2.91 12.44 -13.70
N MET A 136 -2.05 11.39 -13.63
CA MET A 136 -2.22 10.18 -14.44
C MET A 136 -3.44 9.40 -13.97
N TYR A 137 -3.61 9.28 -12.65
CA TYR A 137 -4.76 8.61 -12.05
C TYR A 137 -6.08 9.29 -12.44
N LEU A 138 -6.18 10.62 -12.35
CA LEU A 138 -7.37 11.36 -12.79
C LEU A 138 -7.66 11.17 -14.29
N SER A 139 -6.62 11.10 -15.11
CA SER A 139 -6.77 10.80 -16.54
C SER A 139 -7.33 9.40 -16.76
N HIS A 140 -6.82 8.42 -16.01
CA HIS A 140 -7.31 7.05 -16.05
C HIS A 140 -8.78 6.94 -15.63
N LEU A 141 -9.22 7.67 -14.60
CA LEU A 141 -10.62 7.71 -14.17
C LEU A 141 -11.54 8.23 -15.27
N LEU A 142 -11.13 9.30 -15.99
CA LEU A 142 -11.88 9.83 -17.12
C LEU A 142 -11.98 8.80 -18.26
N GLU A 143 -10.88 8.10 -18.58
CA GLU A 143 -10.86 7.02 -19.58
C GLU A 143 -11.75 5.84 -19.16
N SER A 144 -11.86 5.60 -17.86
CA SER A 144 -12.71 4.54 -17.28
C SER A 144 -14.19 4.92 -17.22
N GLY A 145 -14.56 6.14 -17.62
CA GLY A 145 -15.95 6.58 -17.76
C GLY A 145 -16.48 7.46 -16.63
N ILE A 146 -15.64 7.87 -15.67
CA ILE A 146 -16.02 8.90 -14.70
C ILE A 146 -16.12 10.23 -15.45
N SER A 147 -17.28 10.93 -15.34
CA SER A 147 -17.45 12.21 -16.05
C SER A 147 -16.65 13.33 -15.38
N ARG A 148 -16.27 14.35 -16.18
CA ARG A 148 -15.59 15.54 -15.66
C ARG A 148 -16.45 16.30 -14.66
N GLU A 149 -17.74 16.35 -14.88
CA GLU A 149 -18.72 17.02 -14.01
C GLU A 149 -18.71 16.35 -12.63
N VAL A 150 -18.89 15.05 -12.56
CA VAL A 150 -18.83 14.28 -11.30
C VAL A 150 -17.47 14.44 -10.63
N MET A 151 -16.38 14.31 -11.38
CA MET A 151 -15.04 14.46 -10.82
C MET A 151 -14.84 15.86 -10.20
N SER A 152 -15.30 16.92 -10.86
CA SER A 152 -15.13 18.31 -10.38
C SER A 152 -15.93 18.65 -9.12
N GLU A 153 -16.92 17.86 -8.75
CA GLU A 153 -17.66 18.01 -7.50
C GLU A 153 -16.88 17.50 -6.28
N TYR A 154 -15.94 16.57 -6.51
CA TYR A 154 -15.19 15.91 -5.43
C TYR A 154 -13.70 16.24 -5.43
N VAL A 155 -13.12 16.58 -6.56
CA VAL A 155 -11.69 16.92 -6.71
C VAL A 155 -11.53 18.41 -6.98
N ASN A 156 -11.09 19.15 -5.97
CA ASN A 156 -10.84 20.60 -6.11
C ASN A 156 -9.45 20.88 -6.72
N SER A 157 -8.46 20.02 -6.44
CA SER A 157 -7.10 20.13 -6.98
C SER A 157 -6.32 18.82 -6.85
N VAL A 158 -5.27 18.69 -7.68
CA VAL A 158 -4.27 17.62 -7.53
C VAL A 158 -3.64 17.65 -6.14
N GLN A 159 -3.33 18.85 -5.61
CA GLN A 159 -2.72 19.00 -4.29
C GLN A 159 -3.62 18.47 -3.17
N GLN A 160 -4.94 18.73 -3.23
CA GLN A 160 -5.89 18.17 -2.26
C GLN A 160 -5.80 16.65 -2.21
N MET A 161 -5.84 15.97 -3.35
CA MET A 161 -5.74 14.51 -3.37
C MET A 161 -4.38 14.01 -2.89
N GLN A 162 -3.30 14.72 -3.17
CA GLN A 162 -1.97 14.39 -2.65
C GLN A 162 -1.92 14.49 -1.12
N ASP A 163 -2.53 15.54 -0.56
CA ASP A 163 -2.58 15.77 0.88
C ASP A 163 -3.44 14.70 1.57
N GLU A 164 -4.61 14.39 1.02
CA GLU A 164 -5.48 13.32 1.51
C GLU A 164 -4.78 11.96 1.46
N TYR A 165 -4.08 11.65 0.36
CA TYR A 165 -3.31 10.41 0.28
C TYR A 165 -2.15 10.37 1.29
N ALA A 166 -1.52 11.52 1.55
CA ALA A 166 -0.45 11.63 2.54
C ALA A 166 -0.97 11.43 3.97
N GLU A 167 -2.19 11.87 4.28
CA GLU A 167 -2.81 11.73 5.60
C GLU A 167 -2.85 10.28 6.08
N TYR A 168 -3.21 9.33 5.22
CA TYR A 168 -3.24 7.91 5.58
C TYR A 168 -1.82 7.38 5.92
N GLY A 169 -0.81 7.81 5.17
CA GLY A 169 0.58 7.51 5.50
C GLY A 169 1.03 8.11 6.83
N ASP A 170 0.58 9.32 7.14
CA ASP A 170 0.89 9.99 8.42
C ASP A 170 0.18 9.31 9.60
N ILE A 171 -1.05 8.84 9.42
CA ILE A 171 -1.76 8.00 10.41
C ILE A 171 -0.95 6.73 10.68
N MET A 172 -0.51 6.02 9.64
CA MET A 172 0.33 4.83 9.79
C MET A 172 1.61 5.13 10.58
N ARG A 173 2.30 6.24 10.26
CA ARG A 173 3.51 6.67 10.98
C ARG A 173 3.25 6.95 12.46
N ALA A 174 2.16 7.66 12.76
CA ALA A 174 1.80 8.01 14.13
C ALA A 174 1.49 6.73 14.93
N VAL A 175 0.60 5.87 14.43
CA VAL A 175 0.24 4.60 15.07
C VAL A 175 1.46 3.69 15.26
N SER A 176 2.35 3.60 14.26
CA SER A 176 3.56 2.80 14.35
C SER A 176 4.49 3.26 15.44
N LYS A 177 4.70 4.58 15.56
CA LYS A 177 5.54 5.17 16.61
C LYS A 177 4.95 4.94 17.98
N GLU A 178 3.63 5.13 18.15
CA GLU A 178 2.92 4.91 19.42
C GLU A 178 3.03 3.46 19.89
N ASN A 179 3.12 2.50 18.95
CA ASN A 179 3.20 1.07 19.24
C ASN A 179 4.61 0.48 19.13
N GLY A 180 5.65 1.31 18.94
CA GLY A 180 7.04 0.87 18.86
C GLY A 180 7.36 -0.01 17.65
N CYS A 181 6.63 0.15 16.52
CA CYS A 181 6.86 -0.58 15.30
C CYS A 181 7.98 0.05 14.46
N GLU A 182 8.72 -0.77 13.74
CA GLU A 182 9.61 -0.29 12.68
C GLU A 182 8.79 0.30 11.52
N ILE A 183 9.40 1.24 10.79
CA ILE A 183 8.80 1.88 9.62
C ILE A 183 9.74 1.71 8.44
N LEU A 184 9.24 1.08 7.37
CA LEU A 184 9.82 1.09 6.04
C LEU A 184 9.01 2.06 5.18
N SER A 185 9.60 3.17 4.75
CA SER A 185 8.89 4.13 3.93
C SER A 185 9.36 4.06 2.48
N LEU A 186 8.47 3.60 1.62
CA LEU A 186 8.67 3.63 0.17
C LEU A 186 8.40 5.02 -0.40
N ARG A 187 7.60 5.82 0.32
CA ARG A 187 7.18 7.15 -0.11
C ARG A 187 8.36 8.09 -0.36
N GLU A 188 9.34 8.11 0.54
CA GLU A 188 10.49 9.01 0.45
C GLU A 188 11.34 8.74 -0.78
N SER A 189 11.54 7.48 -1.16
CA SER A 189 12.30 7.11 -2.35
C SER A 189 11.66 7.63 -3.63
N PHE A 190 10.32 7.63 -3.71
CA PHE A 190 9.59 8.15 -4.85
C PHE A 190 9.55 9.69 -4.86
N LEU A 191 9.37 10.32 -3.70
CA LEU A 191 9.37 11.79 -3.60
C LEU A 191 10.74 12.42 -3.86
N ALA A 192 11.82 11.65 -3.76
CA ALA A 192 13.17 12.11 -4.08
C ALA A 192 13.48 12.10 -5.60
N LEU A 193 12.57 11.60 -6.44
CA LEU A 193 12.75 11.53 -7.89
C LEU A 193 12.44 12.88 -8.55
N ASP A 194 13.25 13.27 -9.53
CA ASP A 194 13.00 14.48 -10.33
C ASP A 194 11.71 14.34 -11.19
N ASP A 195 11.46 13.15 -11.72
CA ASP A 195 10.25 12.81 -12.49
C ASP A 195 9.65 11.50 -11.95
N MET A 196 8.85 11.64 -10.91
CA MET A 196 8.16 10.50 -10.29
C MET A 196 7.22 9.78 -11.26
N LYS A 197 6.59 10.50 -12.22
CA LYS A 197 5.62 9.91 -13.16
C LYS A 197 6.24 8.82 -14.04
N ALA A 198 7.52 8.94 -14.37
CA ALA A 198 8.25 7.93 -15.16
C ALA A 198 8.36 6.56 -14.47
N TYR A 199 8.05 6.46 -13.19
CA TYR A 199 8.11 5.24 -12.38
C TYR A 199 6.74 4.58 -12.16
N TYR A 200 5.68 5.13 -12.77
CA TYR A 200 4.34 4.58 -12.69
C TYR A 200 3.90 3.95 -14.01
N SER A 201 3.04 2.97 -13.89
CA SER A 201 2.24 2.45 -15.01
C SER A 201 1.23 3.52 -15.46
N LYS A 202 0.61 3.28 -16.61
CA LYS A 202 -0.29 4.25 -17.25
C LYS A 202 -1.53 4.64 -16.43
N ASP A 203 -1.87 3.86 -15.39
CA ASP A 203 -2.97 4.17 -14.47
C ASP A 203 -2.59 5.19 -13.37
N GLY A 204 -1.30 5.49 -13.23
CA GLY A 204 -0.80 6.43 -12.22
C GLY A 204 -0.84 5.93 -10.78
N MET A 205 -1.31 4.71 -10.55
CA MET A 205 -1.43 4.08 -9.22
C MET A 205 -0.35 3.02 -8.98
N HIS A 206 -0.18 2.12 -9.95
CA HIS A 206 0.75 1.02 -9.82
C HIS A 206 2.12 1.41 -10.38
N PRO A 207 3.21 1.14 -9.65
CA PRO A 207 4.56 1.28 -10.20
C PRO A 207 4.74 0.45 -11.48
N ASN A 208 5.56 0.93 -12.40
CA ASN A 208 6.06 0.14 -13.51
C ASN A 208 7.33 -0.65 -13.09
N GLU A 209 8.01 -1.31 -14.03
CA GLU A 209 9.22 -2.08 -13.75
C GLU A 209 10.31 -1.25 -13.04
N ALA A 210 10.48 0.03 -13.43
CA ALA A 210 11.45 0.94 -12.80
C ALA A 210 11.02 1.30 -11.38
N GLY A 211 9.72 1.54 -11.15
CA GLY A 211 9.16 1.79 -9.83
C GLY A 211 9.30 0.59 -8.91
N TYR A 212 9.01 -0.62 -9.39
CA TYR A 212 9.24 -1.83 -8.60
C TYR A 212 10.71 -2.12 -8.34
N ALA A 213 11.63 -1.74 -9.24
CA ALA A 213 13.06 -1.84 -8.98
C ALA A 213 13.50 -0.90 -7.85
N LEU A 214 12.91 0.30 -7.74
CA LEU A 214 13.15 1.22 -6.63
C LEU A 214 12.66 0.63 -5.30
N ILE A 215 11.43 0.10 -5.27
CA ILE A 215 10.85 -0.59 -4.09
C ILE A 215 11.74 -1.77 -3.67
N ARG A 216 12.22 -2.56 -4.63
CA ARG A 216 13.18 -3.65 -4.37
C ARG A 216 14.41 -3.15 -3.64
N GLY A 217 15.00 -2.04 -4.09
CA GLY A 217 16.18 -1.43 -3.46
C GLY A 217 15.93 -1.04 -2.00
N ASP A 218 14.73 -0.58 -1.66
CA ASP A 218 14.38 -0.22 -0.28
C ASP A 218 14.23 -1.47 0.60
N PHE A 219 13.59 -2.53 0.11
CA PHE A 219 13.54 -3.82 0.82
C PHE A 219 14.92 -4.46 0.99
N GLU A 220 15.79 -4.39 -0.04
CA GLU A 220 17.17 -4.90 0.06
C GLU A 220 17.97 -4.18 1.15
N LYS A 221 17.85 -2.85 1.26
CA LYS A 221 18.44 -2.09 2.36
C LYS A 221 17.89 -2.53 3.72
N TYR A 222 16.57 -2.68 3.83
CA TYR A 222 15.93 -3.14 5.05
C TYR A 222 16.46 -4.52 5.47
N PHE A 223 16.46 -5.50 4.57
CA PHE A 223 16.92 -6.85 4.89
C PHE A 223 18.43 -6.93 5.14
N ALA A 224 19.24 -6.14 4.44
CA ALA A 224 20.70 -6.04 4.70
C ALA A 224 20.98 -5.51 6.11
N SER A 225 20.24 -4.48 6.55
CA SER A 225 20.31 -3.95 7.91
C SER A 225 19.85 -4.98 8.93
N ALA A 226 18.70 -5.62 8.72
CA ALA A 226 18.16 -6.66 9.61
C ALA A 226 19.05 -7.90 9.72
N ALA A 227 19.90 -8.16 8.71
CA ALA A 227 20.90 -9.22 8.69
C ALA A 227 22.26 -8.79 9.26
N GLY A 228 22.43 -7.52 9.63
CA GLY A 228 23.70 -6.95 10.14
C GLY A 228 24.81 -6.88 9.08
N ILE A 229 24.45 -6.70 7.81
CA ILE A 229 25.39 -6.59 6.69
C ILE A 229 25.82 -5.13 6.49
N ILE A 230 24.93 -4.18 6.80
CA ILE A 230 25.17 -2.73 6.76
C ILE A 230 24.69 -2.07 8.06
#